data_7f806f33ac8fafc26c73d2695eebcc87
#
_entry.id   7f806f33ac8fafc26c73d2695eebcc87
#
_cell.length_a   1.000
_cell.length_b   1.000
_cell.length_c   1.000
_cell.angle_alpha   90.00
_cell.angle_beta   90.00
_cell.angle_gamma   90.00
#
_symmetry.space_group_name_H-M   'P 1'
#
loop_
_entity.id
_entity.type
_entity.pdbx_description
1 polymer ?
#
loop_
_entity_poly.entity_id
_entity_poly.type
_entity_poly.pdbx_seq_one_letter_code
_entity_poly.pdbx_strand_id
1 'polypeptide(L)'
;CSSAASDVYKRQIQPGVPGQKGILISSEDASQIADSSFTQADVQFMKAMIPHHEQALVMSKMAPERTNNEEVLEIAGRIEKSQADEIEFMKSWLTERGAGITSSAQDKHNHHDHKHHNMGAIDHSKMKGMATKKQLSELQSAESTKFDQLFLKLMIAHHDGAVEMVRDLRKQPGSAYDSSLNEFASDVSNDQTVEIERMNKILVNLSDDPRATLAAGLFDAEQ
;
A
#
# COMPACT_ATOMS: atom_id res chain seq x y z
N CYS A 1 -35.15 -6.48 43.27
CA CYS A 1 -35.71 -6.50 41.91
C CYS A 1 -34.99 -5.49 41.07
N SER A 2 -33.94 -5.84 40.40
CA SER A 2 -33.46 -5.14 39.19
C SER A 2 -32.11 -5.71 38.80
N SER A 3 -32.06 -6.71 37.94
CA SER A 3 -30.81 -7.06 37.27
C SER A 3 -30.99 -8.06 36.11
N ALA A 4 -32.19 -8.33 35.66
CA ALA A 4 -32.42 -9.32 34.61
C ALA A 4 -32.65 -8.74 33.20
N ALA A 5 -32.72 -7.41 33.06
CA ALA A 5 -33.03 -6.77 31.76
C ALA A 5 -31.80 -6.38 30.93
N SER A 6 -30.59 -6.49 31.52
CA SER A 6 -29.34 -6.02 30.85
C SER A 6 -28.66 -7.08 29.99
N ASP A 7 -29.04 -8.35 30.08
CA ASP A 7 -28.30 -9.46 29.46
C ASP A 7 -28.85 -9.92 28.11
N VAL A 8 -30.02 -9.45 27.70
CA VAL A 8 -30.69 -9.90 26.46
C VAL A 8 -30.05 -9.33 25.19
N TYR A 9 -29.31 -8.21 25.28
CA TYR A 9 -28.73 -7.51 24.11
C TYR A 9 -27.27 -7.86 23.81
N LYS A 10 -26.66 -8.79 24.56
CA LYS A 10 -25.21 -9.06 24.44
C LYS A 10 -24.86 -10.44 23.87
N ARG A 11 -25.83 -11.17 23.33
CA ARG A 11 -25.57 -12.49 22.74
C ARG A 11 -25.33 -12.38 21.25
N GLN A 12 -24.13 -12.69 20.80
CA GLN A 12 -23.77 -12.78 19.39
C GLN A 12 -23.78 -14.24 18.95
N ILE A 13 -24.12 -14.49 17.70
CA ILE A 13 -24.11 -15.83 17.10
C ILE A 13 -22.94 -15.90 16.13
N GLN A 14 -21.96 -16.75 16.44
CA GLN A 14 -20.94 -17.10 15.47
C GLN A 14 -21.53 -18.12 14.50
N PRO A 15 -21.58 -17.83 13.19
CA PRO A 15 -22.05 -18.79 12.20
C PRO A 15 -21.19 -20.06 12.22
N GLY A 16 -21.83 -21.22 12.19
CA GLY A 16 -21.13 -22.49 11.97
C GLY A 16 -20.70 -22.64 10.50
N VAL A 17 -19.77 -23.54 10.23
CA VAL A 17 -19.47 -23.96 8.86
C VAL A 17 -20.72 -24.55 8.19
N PRO A 18 -20.82 -24.54 6.85
CA PRO A 18 -21.99 -25.07 6.14
C PRO A 18 -22.41 -26.44 6.67
N GLY A 19 -23.68 -26.54 7.13
CA GLY A 19 -24.26 -27.76 7.71
C GLY A 19 -24.15 -27.89 9.23
N GLN A 20 -23.50 -26.97 9.93
CA GLN A 20 -23.44 -26.92 11.39
C GLN A 20 -24.24 -25.73 11.95
N LYS A 21 -24.78 -25.92 13.18
CA LYS A 21 -25.52 -24.87 13.87
C LYS A 21 -24.54 -23.79 14.35
N GLY A 22 -24.95 -22.51 14.28
CA GLY A 22 -24.23 -21.40 14.89
C GLY A 22 -24.10 -21.57 16.41
N ILE A 23 -23.02 -21.05 16.98
CA ILE A 23 -22.70 -21.08 18.40
C ILE A 23 -23.01 -19.70 19.00
N LEU A 24 -23.71 -19.69 20.13
CA LEU A 24 -23.88 -18.47 20.92
C LEU A 24 -22.57 -18.16 21.66
N ILE A 25 -22.02 -17.00 21.40
CA ILE A 25 -20.82 -16.50 22.08
C ILE A 25 -21.17 -15.32 22.96
N SER A 26 -20.43 -15.16 24.07
CA SER A 26 -20.56 -14.00 24.93
C SER A 26 -19.98 -12.75 24.22
N SER A 27 -20.37 -11.55 24.67
CA SER A 27 -19.76 -10.31 24.15
C SER A 27 -18.26 -10.23 24.44
N GLU A 28 -17.82 -10.90 25.52
CA GLU A 28 -16.42 -10.99 25.93
C GLU A 28 -15.63 -11.92 24.99
N ASP A 29 -16.17 -13.09 24.68
CA ASP A 29 -15.57 -14.02 23.71
C ASP A 29 -15.57 -13.40 22.29
N ALA A 30 -16.64 -12.70 21.90
CA ALA A 30 -16.70 -11.99 20.64
C ALA A 30 -15.63 -10.88 20.54
N SER A 31 -15.41 -10.14 21.62
CA SER A 31 -14.35 -9.13 21.69
C SER A 31 -12.96 -9.77 21.61
N GLN A 32 -12.72 -10.88 22.31
CA GLN A 32 -11.46 -11.61 22.24
C GLN A 32 -11.19 -12.19 20.84
N ILE A 33 -12.23 -12.70 20.17
CA ILE A 33 -12.14 -13.16 18.78
C ILE A 33 -11.83 -11.99 17.84
N ALA A 34 -12.41 -10.81 18.09
CA ALA A 34 -12.13 -9.60 17.33
C ALA A 34 -10.71 -9.06 17.59
N ASP A 35 -10.26 -9.08 18.87
CA ASP A 35 -8.93 -8.59 19.26
C ASP A 35 -7.78 -9.49 18.79
N SER A 36 -8.04 -10.77 18.51
CA SER A 36 -7.07 -11.71 17.94
C SER A 36 -7.05 -11.74 16.40
N SER A 37 -7.67 -10.78 15.76
CA SER A 37 -7.99 -10.82 14.33
C SER A 37 -6.84 -10.45 13.39
N PHE A 38 -5.67 -10.05 13.87
CA PHE A 38 -4.53 -9.78 13.00
C PHE A 38 -3.46 -10.87 13.10
N THR A 39 -2.80 -11.13 11.99
CA THR A 39 -1.75 -12.16 11.84
C THR A 39 -0.38 -11.53 11.65
N GLN A 40 0.67 -12.35 11.75
CA GLN A 40 2.02 -11.93 11.39
C GLN A 40 2.14 -11.50 9.91
N ALA A 41 1.33 -12.09 9.02
CA ALA A 41 1.29 -11.70 7.62
C ALA A 41 0.69 -10.30 7.45
N ASP A 42 -0.31 -9.93 8.25
CA ASP A 42 -0.87 -8.57 8.27
C ASP A 42 0.17 -7.54 8.70
N VAL A 43 0.92 -7.86 9.75
CA VAL A 43 2.03 -7.01 10.24
C VAL A 43 3.12 -6.85 9.17
N GLN A 44 3.49 -7.93 8.48
CA GLN A 44 4.48 -7.89 7.41
C GLN A 44 3.99 -7.08 6.21
N PHE A 45 2.74 -7.21 5.83
CA PHE A 45 2.12 -6.42 4.77
C PHE A 45 2.19 -4.93 5.09
N MET A 46 1.75 -4.51 6.28
CA MET A 46 1.80 -3.11 6.70
C MET A 46 3.24 -2.56 6.71
N LYS A 47 4.19 -3.32 7.24
CA LYS A 47 5.62 -2.95 7.25
C LYS A 47 6.23 -2.86 5.86
N ALA A 48 5.82 -3.68 4.92
CA ALA A 48 6.32 -3.67 3.55
C ALA A 48 5.68 -2.53 2.73
N MET A 49 4.40 -2.24 2.96
CA MET A 49 3.68 -1.22 2.21
C MET A 49 4.15 0.20 2.56
N ILE A 50 4.65 0.47 3.76
CA ILE A 50 5.21 1.77 4.14
C ILE A 50 6.34 2.21 3.20
N PRO A 51 7.48 1.49 3.07
CA PRO A 51 8.55 1.90 2.16
C PRO A 51 8.12 1.82 0.68
N HIS A 52 7.14 1.01 0.34
CA HIS A 52 6.53 1.01 -0.99
C HIS A 52 5.88 2.38 -1.26
N HIS A 53 5.00 2.87 -0.41
CA HIS A 53 4.38 4.18 -0.54
C HIS A 53 5.38 5.34 -0.44
N GLU A 54 6.39 5.24 0.41
CA GLU A 54 7.46 6.23 0.49
C GLU A 54 8.17 6.44 -0.86
N GLN A 55 8.33 5.39 -1.68
CA GLN A 55 8.90 5.55 -3.02
C GLN A 55 7.96 6.31 -3.96
N ALA A 56 6.64 6.11 -3.88
CA ALA A 56 5.70 6.90 -4.67
C ALA A 56 5.77 8.39 -4.30
N LEU A 57 5.90 8.71 -3.00
CA LEU A 57 6.12 10.11 -2.57
C LEU A 57 7.41 10.69 -3.16
N VAL A 58 8.50 9.91 -3.20
CA VAL A 58 9.77 10.35 -3.82
C VAL A 58 9.58 10.68 -5.30
N MET A 59 8.88 9.83 -6.04
CA MET A 59 8.62 10.07 -7.46
C MET A 59 7.67 11.26 -7.69
N SER A 60 6.60 11.37 -6.92
CA SER A 60 5.61 12.44 -7.07
C SER A 60 6.19 13.82 -6.77
N LYS A 61 7.07 13.94 -5.77
CA LYS A 61 7.75 15.18 -5.41
C LYS A 61 8.69 15.72 -6.49
N MET A 62 9.08 14.91 -7.46
CA MET A 62 9.90 15.37 -8.59
C MET A 62 9.07 16.16 -9.62
N ALA A 63 7.76 15.90 -9.72
CA ALA A 63 6.92 16.42 -10.80
C ALA A 63 6.91 17.97 -10.92
N PRO A 64 6.77 18.76 -9.85
CA PRO A 64 6.69 20.21 -9.95
C PRO A 64 7.93 20.88 -10.58
N GLU A 65 9.10 20.23 -10.48
CA GLU A 65 10.36 20.75 -11.01
C GLU A 65 10.68 20.22 -12.41
N ARG A 66 9.93 19.24 -12.92
CA ARG A 66 10.28 18.47 -14.12
C ARG A 66 9.28 18.60 -15.25
N THR A 67 8.05 19.02 -14.94
CA THR A 67 6.99 19.15 -15.96
C THR A 67 6.10 20.35 -15.71
N ASN A 68 5.45 20.83 -16.79
CA ASN A 68 4.37 21.80 -16.73
C ASN A 68 3.04 21.17 -17.20
N ASN A 69 2.98 19.86 -17.35
CA ASN A 69 1.77 19.16 -17.74
C ASN A 69 0.80 19.12 -16.55
N GLU A 70 -0.33 19.82 -16.68
CA GLU A 70 -1.31 19.97 -15.59
C GLU A 70 -1.89 18.62 -15.14
N GLU A 71 -2.16 17.69 -16.08
CA GLU A 71 -2.70 16.37 -15.72
C GLU A 71 -1.70 15.53 -14.91
N VAL A 72 -0.39 15.62 -15.26
CA VAL A 72 0.68 14.93 -14.53
C VAL A 72 0.90 15.56 -13.16
N LEU A 73 0.86 16.89 -13.05
CA LEU A 73 0.97 17.60 -11.78
C LEU A 73 -0.21 17.28 -10.87
N GLU A 74 -1.43 17.23 -11.42
CA GLU A 74 -2.63 16.90 -10.63
C GLU A 74 -2.57 15.47 -10.08
N ILE A 75 -2.20 14.48 -10.91
CA ILE A 75 -2.11 13.07 -10.45
C ILE A 75 -0.99 12.89 -9.44
N ALA A 76 0.18 13.52 -9.66
CA ALA A 76 1.29 13.47 -8.71
C ALA A 76 0.92 14.07 -7.35
N GLY A 77 0.26 15.23 -7.33
CA GLY A 77 -0.21 15.86 -6.09
C GLY A 77 -1.26 15.05 -5.36
N ARG A 78 -2.14 14.35 -6.08
CA ARG A 78 -3.15 13.45 -5.49
C ARG A 78 -2.49 12.25 -4.84
N ILE A 79 -1.56 11.58 -5.56
CA ILE A 79 -0.79 10.45 -5.05
C ILE A 79 0.02 10.86 -3.81
N GLU A 80 0.69 12.03 -3.84
CA GLU A 80 1.46 12.51 -2.70
C GLU A 80 0.60 12.64 -1.46
N LYS A 81 -0.60 13.19 -1.60
CA LYS A 81 -1.51 13.38 -0.46
C LYS A 81 -2.07 12.06 0.04
N SER A 82 -2.67 11.23 -0.83
CA SER A 82 -3.31 9.98 -0.41
C SER A 82 -2.31 9.03 0.22
N GLN A 83 -1.16 8.82 -0.39
CA GLN A 83 -0.17 7.87 0.12
C GLN A 83 0.56 8.37 1.38
N ALA A 84 0.64 9.67 1.62
CA ALA A 84 1.11 10.19 2.90
C ALA A 84 0.13 9.85 4.04
N ASP A 85 -1.17 10.02 3.82
CA ASP A 85 -2.20 9.68 4.80
C ASP A 85 -2.23 8.16 5.05
N GLU A 86 -2.06 7.35 4.02
CA GLU A 86 -1.98 5.89 4.11
C GLU A 86 -0.75 5.40 4.90
N ILE A 87 0.41 6.05 4.74
CA ILE A 87 1.61 5.78 5.54
C ILE A 87 1.34 6.05 7.03
N GLU A 88 0.70 7.16 7.36
CA GLU A 88 0.36 7.47 8.76
C GLU A 88 -0.65 6.47 9.33
N PHE A 89 -1.64 6.06 8.56
CA PHE A 89 -2.55 4.98 8.96
C PHE A 89 -1.81 3.69 9.27
N MET A 90 -0.91 3.23 8.39
CA MET A 90 -0.13 2.00 8.59
C MET A 90 0.75 2.06 9.84
N LYS A 91 1.39 3.20 10.10
CA LYS A 91 2.21 3.41 11.29
C LYS A 91 1.36 3.38 12.57
N SER A 92 0.18 4.03 12.55
CA SER A 92 -0.77 4.00 13.67
C SER A 92 -1.24 2.58 13.95
N TRP A 93 -1.67 1.87 12.91
CA TRP A 93 -2.13 0.50 12.99
C TRP A 93 -1.09 -0.44 13.63
N LEU A 94 0.18 -0.34 13.19
CA LEU A 94 1.30 -1.11 13.74
C LEU A 94 1.58 -0.76 15.20
N THR A 95 1.52 0.54 15.55
CA THR A 95 1.77 1.02 16.90
C THR A 95 0.70 0.53 17.88
N GLU A 96 -0.58 0.65 17.51
CA GLU A 96 -1.72 0.21 18.32
C GLU A 96 -1.67 -1.29 18.65
N ARG A 97 -1.08 -2.08 17.74
CA ARG A 97 -0.94 -3.53 17.90
C ARG A 97 0.42 -3.96 18.46
N GLY A 98 1.23 -3.01 18.93
CA GLY A 98 2.55 -3.29 19.52
C GLY A 98 3.55 -3.92 18.54
N ALA A 99 3.30 -3.81 17.23
CA ALA A 99 4.07 -4.49 16.20
C ALA A 99 5.38 -3.78 15.79
N GLY A 100 5.72 -2.65 16.43
CA GLY A 100 6.94 -1.87 16.15
C GLY A 100 7.15 -1.51 14.67
N ILE A 101 7.44 -0.24 14.37
CA ILE A 101 7.62 0.26 12.99
C ILE A 101 9.00 -0.11 12.44
N THR A 102 9.98 -0.36 13.31
CA THR A 102 11.36 -0.63 12.92
C THR A 102 11.53 -2.05 12.41
N SER A 103 11.95 -2.19 11.16
CA SER A 103 12.70 -3.37 10.72
C SER A 103 14.00 -3.38 11.51
N SER A 104 14.08 -4.30 12.47
CA SER A 104 15.11 -4.51 13.49
C SER A 104 16.54 -4.20 13.02
N ALA A 105 17.05 -3.02 13.37
CA ALA A 105 18.48 -2.75 13.46
C ALA A 105 18.93 -2.22 14.83
N GLN A 106 18.02 -1.93 15.78
CA GLN A 106 18.37 -1.36 17.08
C GLN A 106 17.44 -1.76 18.23
N ASP A 107 17.28 -3.07 18.50
CA ASP A 107 16.84 -3.52 19.82
C ASP A 107 17.85 -4.52 20.41
N LYS A 108 19.00 -3.96 20.84
CA LYS A 108 19.83 -4.59 21.87
C LYS A 108 19.41 -3.99 23.21
N HIS A 109 18.58 -4.70 23.95
CA HIS A 109 18.52 -4.84 25.41
C HIS A 109 17.11 -5.25 25.85
N ASN A 110 16.85 -6.54 25.94
CA ASN A 110 16.46 -7.21 27.18
C ASN A 110 16.25 -8.72 26.94
N HIS A 111 16.90 -9.50 27.78
CA HIS A 111 16.82 -10.94 27.83
C HIS A 111 15.41 -11.43 28.13
N HIS A 112 14.84 -12.26 27.23
CA HIS A 112 14.22 -13.53 27.60
C HIS A 112 14.16 -14.43 26.37
N ASP A 113 14.62 -15.66 26.56
CA ASP A 113 14.89 -16.72 25.62
C ASP A 113 13.60 -17.23 24.93
N HIS A 114 13.33 -16.78 23.71
CA HIS A 114 12.43 -17.48 22.79
C HIS A 114 13.11 -17.50 21.42
N LYS A 115 13.25 -18.70 20.85
CA LYS A 115 13.81 -18.95 19.51
C LYS A 115 13.15 -18.03 18.48
N HIS A 116 13.76 -16.88 18.23
CA HIS A 116 13.38 -16.00 17.14
C HIS A 116 13.95 -16.59 15.85
N HIS A 117 13.07 -17.02 14.97
CA HIS A 117 13.42 -17.16 13.57
C HIS A 117 13.90 -15.80 13.08
N ASN A 118 15.15 -15.76 12.66
CA ASN A 118 15.82 -14.59 12.11
C ASN A 118 15.08 -14.18 10.81
N MET A 119 14.14 -13.24 10.93
CA MET A 119 13.49 -12.62 9.78
C MET A 119 14.48 -11.59 9.23
N GLY A 120 15.21 -11.99 8.20
CA GLY A 120 16.17 -11.15 7.48
C GLY A 120 15.51 -9.81 7.09
N ALA A 121 16.31 -8.74 7.11
CA ALA A 121 15.86 -7.42 6.64
C ALA A 121 15.18 -7.58 5.27
N ILE A 122 13.94 -7.11 5.15
CA ILE A 122 13.19 -7.16 3.89
C ILE A 122 13.99 -6.35 2.87
N ASP A 123 14.43 -6.98 1.79
CA ASP A 123 15.07 -6.30 0.67
C ASP A 123 13.96 -5.58 -0.13
N HIS A 124 13.70 -4.34 0.24
CA HIS A 124 12.66 -3.51 -0.36
C HIS A 124 12.83 -3.31 -1.88
N SER A 125 14.05 -3.48 -2.40
CA SER A 125 14.32 -3.35 -3.85
C SER A 125 13.71 -4.47 -4.69
N LYS A 126 13.26 -5.56 -4.04
CA LYS A 126 12.63 -6.73 -4.69
C LYS A 126 11.11 -6.76 -4.53
N MET A 127 10.52 -5.76 -3.89
CA MET A 127 9.06 -5.70 -3.80
C MET A 127 8.46 -5.41 -5.18
N LYS A 128 7.28 -5.97 -5.41
CA LYS A 128 6.57 -5.84 -6.69
C LYS A 128 6.34 -4.38 -7.04
N GLY A 129 6.59 -4.02 -8.28
CA GLY A 129 6.35 -2.68 -8.80
C GLY A 129 7.34 -1.59 -8.39
N MET A 130 8.25 -1.87 -7.47
CA MET A 130 9.25 -0.87 -7.05
C MET A 130 10.17 -0.46 -8.18
N ALA A 131 10.34 0.83 -8.37
CA ALA A 131 11.33 1.39 -9.28
C ALA A 131 12.75 1.13 -8.75
N THR A 132 13.63 0.69 -9.64
CA THR A 132 15.05 0.48 -9.32
C THR A 132 15.76 1.81 -9.12
N LYS A 133 16.92 1.80 -8.44
CA LYS A 133 17.78 3.00 -8.30
C LYS A 133 18.13 3.62 -9.65
N LYS A 134 18.35 2.81 -10.68
CA LYS A 134 18.64 3.29 -12.03
C LYS A 134 17.43 4.02 -12.61
N GLN A 135 16.23 3.44 -12.53
CA GLN A 135 15.00 4.07 -13.00
C GLN A 135 14.68 5.38 -12.26
N LEU A 136 14.90 5.42 -10.94
CA LEU A 136 14.73 6.68 -10.18
C LEU A 136 15.74 7.75 -10.63
N SER A 137 17.00 7.38 -10.91
CA SER A 137 18.00 8.31 -11.43
C SER A 137 17.65 8.80 -12.84
N GLU A 138 17.11 7.92 -13.69
CA GLU A 138 16.61 8.29 -15.02
C GLU A 138 15.42 9.24 -14.91
N LEU A 139 14.48 8.97 -14.02
CA LEU A 139 13.34 9.85 -13.75
C LEU A 139 13.80 11.23 -13.27
N GLN A 140 14.74 11.26 -12.33
CA GLN A 140 15.28 12.50 -11.77
C GLN A 140 15.98 13.37 -12.84
N SER A 141 16.55 12.74 -13.87
CA SER A 141 17.26 13.43 -14.97
C SER A 141 16.35 13.78 -16.15
N ALA A 142 15.13 13.24 -16.19
CA ALA A 142 14.18 13.51 -17.26
C ALA A 142 13.42 14.81 -17.02
N GLU A 143 12.99 15.46 -18.13
CA GLU A 143 12.22 16.71 -18.11
C GLU A 143 11.09 16.66 -19.13
N SER A 144 10.07 17.49 -18.91
CA SER A 144 8.93 17.68 -19.84
C SER A 144 8.27 16.33 -20.20
N THR A 145 7.88 16.13 -21.44
CA THR A 145 7.18 14.92 -21.93
C THR A 145 7.95 13.63 -21.60
N LYS A 146 9.28 13.65 -21.59
CA LYS A 146 10.08 12.48 -21.24
C LYS A 146 9.93 12.12 -19.75
N PHE A 147 9.90 13.13 -18.88
CA PHE A 147 9.58 12.94 -17.46
C PHE A 147 8.17 12.39 -17.33
N ASP A 148 7.19 13.00 -17.97
CA ASP A 148 5.78 12.60 -17.89
C ASP A 148 5.57 11.14 -18.23
N GLN A 149 6.12 10.71 -19.37
CA GLN A 149 5.99 9.32 -19.82
C GLN A 149 6.69 8.34 -18.87
N LEU A 150 7.86 8.68 -18.36
CA LEU A 150 8.61 7.82 -17.47
C LEU A 150 7.95 7.74 -16.07
N PHE A 151 7.52 8.89 -15.53
CA PHE A 151 6.77 8.99 -14.28
C PHE A 151 5.52 8.13 -14.30
N LEU A 152 4.69 8.29 -15.34
CA LEU A 152 3.45 7.53 -15.47
C LEU A 152 3.71 6.04 -15.57
N LYS A 153 4.69 5.61 -16.38
CA LYS A 153 5.04 4.18 -16.53
C LYS A 153 5.53 3.58 -15.21
N LEU A 154 6.41 4.28 -14.50
CA LEU A 154 6.93 3.79 -13.23
C LEU A 154 5.85 3.77 -12.15
N MET A 155 4.98 4.78 -12.10
CA MET A 155 3.91 4.87 -11.12
C MET A 155 2.80 3.85 -11.39
N ILE A 156 2.46 3.56 -12.66
CA ILE A 156 1.54 2.48 -13.02
C ILE A 156 2.08 1.13 -12.54
N ALA A 157 3.36 0.83 -12.82
CA ALA A 157 3.97 -0.42 -12.36
C ALA A 157 4.02 -0.51 -10.82
N HIS A 158 4.28 0.62 -10.15
CA HIS A 158 4.31 0.72 -8.71
C HIS A 158 2.93 0.44 -8.10
N HIS A 159 1.87 1.06 -8.60
CA HIS A 159 0.50 0.84 -8.17
C HIS A 159 0.03 -0.61 -8.41
N ASP A 160 0.34 -1.18 -9.56
CA ASP A 160 0.04 -2.59 -9.85
C ASP A 160 0.73 -3.53 -8.86
N GLY A 161 1.97 -3.20 -8.47
CA GLY A 161 2.69 -3.90 -7.41
C GLY A 161 1.97 -3.88 -6.06
N ALA A 162 1.40 -2.74 -5.64
CA ALA A 162 0.64 -2.62 -4.39
C ALA A 162 -0.66 -3.44 -4.45
N VAL A 163 -1.39 -3.38 -5.57
CA VAL A 163 -2.59 -4.22 -5.78
C VAL A 163 -2.26 -5.71 -5.69
N GLU A 164 -1.12 -6.13 -6.26
CA GLU A 164 -0.65 -7.51 -6.11
C GLU A 164 -0.28 -7.86 -4.66
N MET A 165 0.34 -6.94 -3.90
CA MET A 165 0.64 -7.15 -2.48
C MET A 165 -0.64 -7.36 -1.66
N VAL A 166 -1.69 -6.58 -1.90
CA VAL A 166 -3.02 -6.79 -1.30
C VAL A 166 -3.59 -8.16 -1.66
N ARG A 167 -3.50 -8.54 -2.93
CA ARG A 167 -3.98 -9.86 -3.41
C ARG A 167 -3.24 -11.01 -2.73
N ASP A 168 -1.94 -10.87 -2.54
CA ASP A 168 -1.12 -11.89 -1.89
C ASP A 168 -1.38 -11.96 -0.38
N LEU A 169 -1.62 -10.82 0.29
CA LEU A 169 -2.10 -10.80 1.67
C LEU A 169 -3.37 -11.62 1.84
N ARG A 170 -4.38 -11.38 0.99
CA ARG A 170 -5.68 -12.06 1.08
C ARG A 170 -5.63 -13.56 0.79
N LYS A 171 -4.53 -14.08 0.23
CA LYS A 171 -4.30 -15.51 0.06
C LYS A 171 -3.74 -16.17 1.33
N GLN A 172 -3.23 -15.39 2.29
CA GLN A 172 -2.68 -15.95 3.53
C GLN A 172 -3.82 -16.37 4.46
N PRO A 173 -3.77 -17.57 5.04
CA PRO A 173 -4.82 -18.02 5.96
C PRO A 173 -4.94 -17.09 7.18
N GLY A 174 -6.15 -16.64 7.46
CA GLY A 174 -6.46 -15.79 8.61
C GLY A 174 -6.05 -14.32 8.48
N SER A 175 -5.47 -13.91 7.35
CA SER A 175 -5.07 -12.51 7.13
C SER A 175 -6.24 -11.65 6.65
N ALA A 176 -6.12 -10.34 6.90
CA ALA A 176 -7.10 -9.33 6.55
C ALA A 176 -8.49 -9.54 7.20
N TYR A 177 -8.54 -10.15 8.39
CA TYR A 177 -9.78 -10.24 9.20
C TYR A 177 -9.94 -9.07 10.18
N ASP A 178 -8.86 -8.37 10.50
CA ASP A 178 -8.95 -7.09 11.19
C ASP A 178 -9.74 -6.10 10.32
N SER A 179 -10.80 -5.51 10.85
CA SER A 179 -11.73 -4.70 10.08
C SER A 179 -11.06 -3.47 9.46
N SER A 180 -10.20 -2.79 10.22
CA SER A 180 -9.50 -1.59 9.76
C SER A 180 -8.46 -1.90 8.71
N LEU A 181 -7.76 -3.04 8.82
CA LEU A 181 -6.84 -3.49 7.79
C LEU A 181 -7.57 -3.97 6.53
N ASN A 182 -8.70 -4.65 6.68
CA ASN A 182 -9.48 -5.10 5.53
C ASN A 182 -10.07 -3.93 4.72
N GLU A 183 -10.56 -2.89 5.41
CA GLU A 183 -11.00 -1.64 4.80
C GLU A 183 -9.84 -0.97 4.08
N PHE A 184 -8.72 -0.72 4.77
CA PHE A 184 -7.51 -0.15 4.19
C PHE A 184 -7.02 -0.92 2.94
N ALA A 185 -6.92 -2.25 3.02
CA ALA A 185 -6.49 -3.07 1.90
C ALA A 185 -7.46 -3.02 0.71
N SER A 186 -8.76 -2.82 0.98
CA SER A 186 -9.78 -2.64 -0.05
C SER A 186 -9.65 -1.28 -0.72
N ASP A 187 -9.44 -0.23 0.07
CA ASP A 187 -9.27 1.15 -0.42
C ASP A 187 -8.00 1.26 -1.26
N VAL A 188 -6.86 0.78 -0.77
CA VAL A 188 -5.61 0.71 -1.55
C VAL A 188 -5.82 0.00 -2.89
N SER A 189 -6.51 -1.16 -2.88
CA SER A 189 -6.75 -1.90 -4.13
C SER A 189 -7.64 -1.14 -5.11
N ASN A 190 -8.70 -0.50 -4.62
CA ASN A 190 -9.66 0.21 -5.46
C ASN A 190 -9.08 1.53 -5.99
N ASP A 191 -8.52 2.34 -5.10
CA ASP A 191 -8.01 3.67 -5.44
C ASP A 191 -6.82 3.57 -6.40
N GLN A 192 -5.88 2.66 -6.13
CA GLN A 192 -4.74 2.48 -7.02
C GLN A 192 -5.14 1.89 -8.37
N THR A 193 -6.18 1.05 -8.45
CA THR A 193 -6.72 0.59 -9.74
C THR A 193 -7.31 1.76 -10.54
N VAL A 194 -8.06 2.65 -9.90
CA VAL A 194 -8.61 3.85 -10.55
C VAL A 194 -7.50 4.80 -11.00
N GLU A 195 -6.45 4.95 -10.19
CA GLU A 195 -5.30 5.79 -10.55
C GLU A 195 -4.51 5.19 -11.72
N ILE A 196 -4.32 3.87 -11.79
CA ILE A 196 -3.73 3.19 -12.96
C ILE A 196 -4.51 3.52 -14.23
N GLU A 197 -5.84 3.46 -14.18
CA GLU A 197 -6.68 3.79 -15.35
C GLU A 197 -6.51 5.26 -15.79
N ARG A 198 -6.45 6.18 -14.84
CA ARG A 198 -6.21 7.62 -15.12
C ARG A 198 -4.83 7.84 -15.73
N MET A 199 -3.80 7.27 -15.13
CA MET A 199 -2.42 7.36 -15.63
C MET A 199 -2.27 6.78 -17.03
N ASN A 200 -2.92 5.67 -17.34
CA ASN A 200 -2.93 5.08 -18.67
C ASN A 200 -3.58 6.01 -19.70
N LYS A 201 -4.69 6.69 -19.36
CA LYS A 201 -5.33 7.66 -20.26
C LYS A 201 -4.40 8.83 -20.56
N ILE A 202 -3.74 9.39 -19.54
CA ILE A 202 -2.76 10.47 -19.74
C ILE A 202 -1.60 9.99 -20.62
N LEU A 203 -1.08 8.80 -20.37
CA LEU A 203 0.04 8.23 -21.12
C LEU A 203 -0.28 8.02 -22.60
N VAL A 204 -1.50 7.56 -22.92
CA VAL A 204 -1.98 7.44 -24.30
C VAL A 204 -2.03 8.81 -24.97
N ASN A 205 -2.61 9.82 -24.33
CA ASN A 205 -2.70 11.18 -24.86
C ASN A 205 -1.32 11.79 -25.14
N LEU A 206 -0.34 11.54 -24.26
CA LEU A 206 1.04 11.99 -24.45
C LEU A 206 1.74 11.30 -25.63
N SER A 207 1.37 10.05 -25.93
CA SER A 207 1.94 9.30 -27.06
C SER A 207 1.39 9.74 -28.40
N ASP A 208 0.17 10.26 -28.42
CA ASP A 208 -0.53 10.73 -29.62
C ASP A 208 -0.30 12.23 -29.90
N ASP A 209 0.43 12.96 -29.05
CA ASP A 209 0.74 14.38 -29.28
C ASP A 209 1.76 14.53 -30.42
N PRO A 210 1.37 15.17 -31.57
CA PRO A 210 2.27 15.40 -32.69
C PRO A 210 3.52 16.20 -32.33
N ARG A 211 3.49 17.00 -31.27
CA ARG A 211 4.62 17.79 -30.78
C ARG A 211 5.70 16.92 -30.15
N ALA A 212 5.32 15.81 -29.49
CA ALA A 212 6.26 14.84 -28.95
C ALA A 212 7.04 14.12 -30.07
N THR A 213 6.39 13.86 -31.19
CA THR A 213 6.99 13.23 -32.37
C THR A 213 7.94 14.18 -33.10
N LEU A 214 7.63 15.48 -33.15
CA LEU A 214 8.48 16.51 -33.77
C LEU A 214 9.77 16.76 -32.95
N ALA A 215 9.69 16.76 -31.63
CA ALA A 215 10.86 16.92 -30.78
C ALA A 215 11.84 15.73 -30.88
N ALA A 216 11.33 14.51 -31.06
CA ALA A 216 12.15 13.31 -31.26
C ALA A 216 12.82 13.30 -32.65
N GLY A 217 12.15 13.83 -33.68
CA GLY A 217 12.69 13.88 -35.06
C GLY A 217 13.71 14.98 -35.33
N LEU A 218 13.83 15.98 -34.44
CA LEU A 218 14.82 17.06 -34.59
C LEU A 218 16.23 16.67 -34.10
N PHE A 219 16.35 15.60 -33.29
CA PHE A 219 17.66 15.11 -32.82
C PHE A 219 18.31 14.09 -33.77
N ASP A 220 17.56 13.49 -34.70
CA ASP A 220 18.11 12.53 -35.68
C ASP A 220 18.59 13.18 -37.01
N ALA A 221 18.48 14.50 -37.16
CA ALA A 221 18.84 15.20 -38.39
C ALA A 221 20.25 15.86 -38.36
N GLU A 222 21.02 15.69 -37.28
CA GLU A 222 22.39 16.20 -37.19
C GLU A 222 23.41 15.07 -36.83
N GLN A 223 23.47 14.04 -37.65
CA GLN A 223 24.62 13.14 -37.74
C GLN A 223 25.11 12.97 -39.15
#